data_bd55556572055372d3644c5e529100c7
#
_entry.id   bd55556572055372d3644c5e529100c7
#
_cell.length_a   1.000
_cell.length_b   1.000
_cell.length_c   1.000
_cell.angle_alpha   90.00
_cell.angle_beta   90.00
_cell.angle_gamma   90.00
#
_symmetry.space_group_name_H-M   'P 1'
#
loop_
_entity.id
_entity.type
_entity.pdbx_description
1 polymer ?
#
loop_
_entity_poly.entity_id
_entity_poly.type
_entity_poly.pdbx_seq_one_letter_code
_entity_poly.pdbx_strand_id
1 'polypeptide(L)'
;PPWRWPLRCTRTAARSSPMSRASTPQTPRKIPKATKLKEITFDEMLELASLGAQVLNNRSVELAKKYNVELEVISSINPVPGTVVKEETKVEGMLIKGVAKDTDVAVLTVKDVPDVPGMSFKIFSLLAQKNINVDIILQTTGRDGKKDMSFTVPLGDAESAVAALKNATHRIGGGDITVDKTCAKVSIVGAGMQSHSGVASTMFEALFNQNINIKMISTSEIKISVIIDEADADKAVAAIHDAFIN
;
A
#
# COMPACT_ATOMS: atom_id res chain seq x y z
N PRO A 1 14.21 -43.11 -10.85
CA PRO A 1 12.94 -43.32 -10.22
C PRO A 1 12.39 -41.98 -9.78
N PRO A 2 11.19 -41.66 -10.25
CA PRO A 2 10.66 -40.28 -10.13
C PRO A 2 9.72 -40.22 -8.94
N TRP A 3 10.11 -39.49 -7.92
CA TRP A 3 9.18 -39.00 -6.90
C TRP A 3 8.49 -37.74 -7.43
N ARG A 4 7.57 -37.90 -8.34
CA ARG A 4 6.57 -36.86 -8.66
C ARG A 4 5.45 -36.96 -7.62
N TRP A 5 5.49 -36.11 -6.64
CA TRP A 5 4.31 -35.79 -5.84
C TRP A 5 3.33 -35.01 -6.73
N PRO A 6 2.10 -35.44 -6.90
CA PRO A 6 1.08 -34.60 -7.50
C PRO A 6 0.69 -33.55 -6.46
N LEU A 7 1.29 -32.38 -6.53
CA LEU A 7 0.81 -31.20 -5.82
C LEU A 7 -0.51 -30.76 -6.45
N ARG A 8 -1.58 -31.47 -6.16
CA ARG A 8 -2.93 -30.96 -6.22
C ARG A 8 -3.28 -30.41 -4.84
N CYS A 9 -2.74 -29.24 -4.49
CA CYS A 9 -3.25 -28.46 -3.39
C CYS A 9 -4.24 -27.45 -3.96
N THR A 10 -5.45 -27.90 -4.28
CA THR A 10 -6.51 -27.07 -4.86
C THR A 10 -7.35 -26.36 -3.81
N ARG A 11 -7.00 -26.45 -2.51
CA ARG A 11 -7.72 -25.75 -1.43
C ARG A 11 -6.80 -25.52 -0.25
N THR A 12 -6.27 -24.33 -0.12
CA THR A 12 -5.70 -23.90 1.16
C THR A 12 -6.77 -23.10 1.89
N ALA A 13 -7.44 -23.74 2.84
CA ALA A 13 -8.27 -23.04 3.80
C ALA A 13 -7.34 -22.25 4.72
N ALA A 14 -7.16 -20.97 4.47
CA ALA A 14 -6.49 -20.08 5.40
C ALA A 14 -7.41 -19.93 6.63
N ARG A 15 -7.06 -20.55 7.75
CA ARG A 15 -7.64 -20.24 9.05
C ARG A 15 -7.13 -18.87 9.47
N SER A 16 -7.80 -17.83 9.06
CA SER A 16 -7.66 -16.52 9.68
C SER A 16 -8.64 -16.41 10.85
N SER A 17 -8.22 -15.76 11.93
CA SER A 17 -9.06 -15.34 13.06
C SER A 17 -10.40 -14.75 12.60
N PRO A 18 -11.45 -14.71 13.44
CA PRO A 18 -12.84 -14.54 13.02
C PRO A 18 -13.08 -13.20 12.33
N MET A 19 -12.75 -13.12 11.08
CA MET A 19 -13.07 -11.99 10.21
C MET A 19 -14.09 -12.42 9.18
N SER A 20 -15.25 -11.88 9.38
CA SER A 20 -16.38 -11.89 8.49
C SER A 20 -15.99 -11.59 7.04
N ARG A 21 -16.42 -12.43 6.11
CA ARG A 21 -16.41 -12.27 4.66
C ARG A 21 -15.03 -12.13 4.02
N ALA A 22 -14.65 -13.14 3.29
CA ALA A 22 -13.41 -13.19 2.53
C ALA A 22 -13.33 -12.04 1.52
N SER A 23 -12.15 -11.42 1.45
CA SER A 23 -11.72 -10.45 0.43
C SER A 23 -12.79 -9.47 -0.04
N THR A 24 -13.29 -8.65 0.85
CA THR A 24 -13.98 -7.43 0.46
C THR A 24 -12.96 -6.33 0.23
N PRO A 25 -13.19 -5.40 -0.71
CA PRO A 25 -12.32 -4.25 -0.94
C PRO A 25 -12.05 -3.42 0.32
N GLN A 26 -12.86 -3.64 1.36
CA GLN A 26 -12.75 -3.04 2.69
C GLN A 26 -13.18 -4.01 3.78
N THR A 27 -12.72 -3.79 5.02
CA THR A 27 -13.28 -4.47 6.18
C THR A 27 -14.78 -4.12 6.30
N PRO A 28 -15.71 -5.09 6.24
CA PRO A 28 -17.16 -4.86 6.27
C PRO A 28 -17.65 -4.09 7.50
N ARG A 29 -16.81 -4.01 8.54
CA ARG A 29 -17.09 -3.24 9.77
C ARG A 29 -17.09 -1.74 9.56
N LYS A 30 -16.35 -1.24 8.52
CA LYS A 30 -16.19 0.20 8.26
C LYS A 30 -17.00 0.69 7.07
N ILE A 31 -17.26 -0.17 6.09
CA ILE A 31 -18.05 0.17 4.90
C ILE A 31 -19.17 -0.86 4.71
N PRO A 32 -20.41 -0.53 5.11
CA PRO A 32 -21.55 -1.45 5.01
C PRO A 32 -21.87 -1.88 3.56
N LYS A 33 -21.54 -1.06 2.58
CA LYS A 33 -21.79 -1.31 1.15
C LYS A 33 -20.68 -2.13 0.46
N ALA A 34 -19.64 -2.54 1.18
CA ALA A 34 -18.52 -3.28 0.60
C ALA A 34 -19.02 -4.58 -0.05
N THR A 35 -18.69 -4.77 -1.32
CA THR A 35 -19.06 -5.95 -2.11
C THR A 35 -17.90 -6.95 -2.12
N LYS A 36 -18.26 -8.24 -2.15
CA LYS A 36 -17.26 -9.30 -2.20
C LYS A 36 -16.71 -9.45 -3.61
N LEU A 37 -15.38 -9.50 -3.75
CA LEU A 37 -14.73 -9.84 -5.00
C LEU A 37 -14.87 -11.34 -5.29
N LYS A 38 -15.20 -11.69 -6.53
CA LYS A 38 -15.21 -13.10 -6.99
C LYS A 38 -13.79 -13.57 -7.31
N GLU A 39 -13.02 -12.72 -7.96
CA GLU A 39 -11.67 -13.00 -8.43
C GLU A 39 -10.78 -11.75 -8.25
N ILE A 40 -9.49 -11.99 -7.99
CA ILE A 40 -8.46 -10.96 -7.88
C ILE A 40 -7.14 -11.53 -8.37
N THR A 41 -6.27 -10.70 -8.96
CA THR A 41 -4.94 -11.13 -9.37
C THR A 41 -4.00 -11.26 -8.17
N PHE A 42 -2.90 -12.02 -8.34
CA PHE A 42 -1.88 -12.12 -7.30
C PHE A 42 -1.28 -10.75 -6.97
N ASP A 43 -1.03 -9.92 -7.99
CA ASP A 43 -0.42 -8.61 -7.79
C ASP A 43 -1.34 -7.65 -7.04
N GLU A 44 -2.63 -7.60 -7.41
CA GLU A 44 -3.63 -6.81 -6.67
C GLU A 44 -3.78 -7.31 -5.21
N MET A 45 -3.76 -8.64 -5.00
CA MET A 45 -3.86 -9.21 -3.65
C MET A 45 -2.62 -8.87 -2.81
N LEU A 46 -1.41 -8.94 -3.38
CA LEU A 46 -0.16 -8.57 -2.71
C LEU A 46 -0.18 -7.10 -2.30
N GLU A 47 -0.62 -6.21 -3.19
CA GLU A 47 -0.74 -4.78 -2.86
C GLU A 47 -1.75 -4.55 -1.74
N LEU A 48 -2.95 -5.13 -1.81
CA LEU A 48 -3.95 -5.00 -0.74
C LEU A 48 -3.46 -5.56 0.60
N ALA A 49 -2.78 -6.69 0.59
CA ALA A 49 -2.23 -7.30 1.80
C ALA A 49 -1.11 -6.44 2.40
N SER A 50 -0.25 -5.83 1.58
CA SER A 50 0.82 -4.92 2.01
C SER A 50 0.28 -3.60 2.56
N LEU A 51 -0.91 -3.18 2.12
CA LEU A 51 -1.57 -1.94 2.53
C LEU A 51 -2.49 -2.12 3.75
N GLY A 52 -2.33 -3.18 4.53
CA GLY A 52 -3.06 -3.38 5.78
C GLY A 52 -4.41 -4.07 5.66
N ALA A 53 -4.78 -4.62 4.51
CA ALA A 53 -6.04 -5.34 4.35
C ALA A 53 -6.15 -6.64 5.16
N GLN A 54 -5.08 -7.14 5.77
CA GLN A 54 -4.98 -8.29 6.70
C GLN A 54 -5.77 -9.55 6.27
N VAL A 55 -5.93 -9.76 4.96
CA VAL A 55 -6.72 -10.88 4.42
C VAL A 55 -5.85 -12.13 4.28
N LEU A 56 -4.65 -11.97 3.74
CA LEU A 56 -3.66 -13.02 3.54
C LEU A 56 -2.28 -12.52 3.94
N ASN A 57 -1.40 -13.46 4.31
CA ASN A 57 0.01 -13.17 4.51
C ASN A 57 0.70 -13.00 3.13
N ASN A 58 1.44 -11.90 2.93
CA ASN A 58 2.12 -11.58 1.67
C ASN A 58 2.97 -12.74 1.17
N ARG A 59 3.76 -13.37 2.06
CA ARG A 59 4.64 -14.48 1.71
C ARG A 59 3.87 -15.69 1.16
N SER A 60 2.64 -15.93 1.64
CA SER A 60 1.80 -17.02 1.12
C SER A 60 1.33 -16.72 -0.28
N VAL A 61 0.99 -15.47 -0.58
CA VAL A 61 0.57 -15.02 -1.92
C VAL A 61 1.75 -15.04 -2.89
N GLU A 62 2.93 -14.57 -2.46
CA GLU A 62 4.17 -14.63 -3.26
C GLU A 62 4.55 -16.07 -3.65
N LEU A 63 4.47 -17.01 -2.69
CA LEU A 63 4.73 -18.41 -2.97
C LEU A 63 3.70 -19.01 -3.94
N ALA A 64 2.42 -18.68 -3.75
CA ALA A 64 1.37 -19.12 -4.64
C ALA A 64 1.58 -18.59 -6.06
N LYS A 65 1.93 -17.31 -6.22
CA LYS A 65 2.30 -16.71 -7.50
C LYS A 65 3.49 -17.43 -8.13
N LYS A 66 4.58 -17.60 -7.36
CA LYS A 66 5.81 -18.25 -7.84
C LYS A 66 5.59 -19.66 -8.38
N TYR A 67 4.69 -20.41 -7.77
CA TYR A 67 4.39 -21.80 -8.15
C TYR A 67 3.11 -21.95 -8.98
N ASN A 68 2.50 -20.83 -9.37
CA ASN A 68 1.23 -20.77 -10.12
C ASN A 68 0.13 -21.62 -9.49
N VAL A 69 -0.06 -21.48 -8.18
CA VAL A 69 -1.08 -22.18 -7.40
C VAL A 69 -2.23 -21.24 -7.11
N GLU A 70 -3.41 -21.51 -7.64
CA GLU A 70 -4.61 -20.73 -7.32
C GLU A 70 -4.95 -20.86 -5.84
N LEU A 71 -5.26 -19.71 -5.20
CA LEU A 71 -5.72 -19.66 -3.82
C LEU A 71 -7.19 -19.31 -3.80
N GLU A 72 -7.95 -19.96 -2.92
CA GLU A 72 -9.31 -19.54 -2.61
C GLU A 72 -9.38 -19.06 -1.16
N VAL A 73 -9.79 -17.81 -0.97
CA VAL A 73 -9.99 -17.20 0.35
C VAL A 73 -11.43 -17.36 0.75
N ILE A 74 -11.69 -18.23 1.72
CA ILE A 74 -13.03 -18.55 2.21
C ILE A 74 -13.22 -18.13 3.66
N SER A 75 -14.44 -17.82 4.06
CA SER A 75 -14.78 -17.58 5.46
C SER A 75 -14.83 -18.90 6.22
N SER A 76 -14.19 -18.95 7.40
CA SER A 76 -14.27 -20.10 8.30
C SER A 76 -15.62 -20.22 9.03
N ILE A 77 -16.43 -19.15 9.01
CA ILE A 77 -17.72 -19.08 9.73
C ILE A 77 -18.88 -19.37 8.77
N ASN A 78 -18.84 -18.79 7.58
CA ASN A 78 -19.91 -18.94 6.58
C ASN A 78 -19.36 -19.66 5.35
N PRO A 79 -19.86 -20.88 5.05
CA PRO A 79 -19.42 -21.68 3.91
C PRO A 79 -20.02 -21.16 2.59
N VAL A 80 -19.68 -19.96 2.20
CA VAL A 80 -20.02 -19.38 0.89
C VAL A 80 -18.79 -19.42 -0.03
N PRO A 81 -18.97 -19.52 -1.37
CA PRO A 81 -17.85 -19.50 -2.31
C PRO A 81 -16.87 -18.37 -1.98
N GLY A 82 -15.57 -18.63 -2.01
CA GLY A 82 -14.51 -17.69 -1.64
C GLY A 82 -14.22 -16.61 -2.69
N THR A 83 -13.15 -15.90 -2.50
CA THR A 83 -12.49 -15.07 -3.51
C THR A 83 -11.32 -15.87 -4.07
N VAL A 84 -11.26 -16.03 -5.39
CA VAL A 84 -10.18 -16.75 -6.06
C VAL A 84 -9.05 -15.78 -6.40
N VAL A 85 -7.82 -16.11 -5.98
CA VAL A 85 -6.60 -15.39 -6.30
C VAL A 85 -5.84 -16.18 -7.36
N LYS A 86 -5.60 -15.59 -8.51
CA LYS A 86 -4.97 -16.24 -9.67
C LYS A 86 -4.18 -15.24 -10.53
N GLU A 87 -3.45 -15.71 -11.54
CA GLU A 87 -2.60 -14.86 -12.38
C GLU A 87 -3.43 -13.85 -13.19
N GLU A 88 -4.50 -14.32 -13.85
CA GLU A 88 -5.37 -13.49 -14.68
C GLU A 88 -6.82 -13.58 -14.22
N THR A 89 -7.53 -12.45 -14.23
CA THR A 89 -8.96 -12.40 -13.92
C THR A 89 -9.76 -12.13 -15.20
N LYS A 90 -10.90 -12.81 -15.33
CA LYS A 90 -11.82 -12.60 -16.46
C LYS A 90 -12.80 -11.44 -16.25
N VAL A 91 -12.72 -10.78 -15.09
CA VAL A 91 -13.64 -9.68 -14.74
C VAL A 91 -13.15 -8.41 -15.41
N GLU A 92 -13.49 -8.24 -16.69
CA GLU A 92 -13.47 -6.97 -17.38
C GLU A 92 -14.52 -6.06 -16.75
N GLY A 93 -14.09 -4.89 -16.22
CA GLY A 93 -15.05 -3.85 -15.82
C GLY A 93 -14.88 -3.22 -14.43
N MET A 94 -14.17 -3.83 -13.49
CA MET A 94 -13.84 -3.12 -12.25
C MET A 94 -12.47 -2.45 -12.37
N LEU A 95 -12.50 -1.13 -12.54
CA LEU A 95 -11.30 -0.28 -12.61
C LEU A 95 -10.44 -0.44 -11.35
N ILE A 96 -11.11 -0.48 -10.19
CA ILE A 96 -10.50 -0.57 -8.86
C ILE A 96 -11.05 -1.80 -8.15
N LYS A 97 -10.16 -2.61 -7.61
CA LYS A 97 -10.50 -3.81 -6.84
C LYS A 97 -10.66 -3.54 -5.35
N GLY A 98 -10.02 -2.49 -4.86
CA GLY A 98 -10.14 -2.15 -3.46
C GLY A 98 -9.53 -0.82 -3.07
N VAL A 99 -9.97 -0.34 -1.90
CA VAL A 99 -9.40 0.80 -1.20
C VAL A 99 -8.84 0.29 0.12
N ALA A 100 -7.60 0.60 0.43
CA ALA A 100 -6.95 0.21 1.68
C ALA A 100 -6.44 1.44 2.41
N LYS A 101 -6.38 1.35 3.75
CA LYS A 101 -5.69 2.35 4.58
C LYS A 101 -4.64 1.68 5.45
N ASP A 102 -3.57 2.40 5.65
CA ASP A 102 -2.48 2.05 6.53
C ASP A 102 -2.20 3.24 7.46
N THR A 103 -2.27 3.02 8.76
CA THR A 103 -1.98 4.00 9.80
C THR A 103 -0.62 3.75 10.48
N ASP A 104 0.07 2.66 10.10
CA ASP A 104 1.44 2.39 10.55
C ASP A 104 2.45 3.08 9.62
N VAL A 105 2.35 4.40 9.53
CA VAL A 105 3.18 5.21 8.64
C VAL A 105 3.59 6.53 9.31
N ALA A 106 4.85 6.91 9.12
CA ALA A 106 5.36 8.22 9.45
C ALA A 106 6.07 8.83 8.23
N VAL A 107 5.92 10.12 8.02
CA VAL A 107 6.62 10.87 6.97
C VAL A 107 7.84 11.54 7.57
N LEU A 108 9.00 11.28 7.02
CA LEU A 108 10.24 11.98 7.33
C LEU A 108 10.62 12.89 6.16
N THR A 109 11.07 14.11 6.49
CA THR A 109 11.62 15.01 5.47
C THR A 109 13.00 15.49 5.92
N VAL A 110 14.00 15.22 5.08
CA VAL A 110 15.35 15.76 5.18
C VAL A 110 15.42 17.00 4.30
N LYS A 111 15.59 18.17 4.90
CA LYS A 111 15.62 19.45 4.19
C LYS A 111 17.03 19.79 3.72
N ASP A 112 17.12 20.65 2.73
CA ASP A 112 18.36 21.25 2.27
C ASP A 112 19.46 20.23 1.88
N VAL A 113 19.08 19.07 1.39
CA VAL A 113 20.03 18.06 0.90
C VAL A 113 20.73 18.60 -0.36
N PRO A 114 22.09 18.56 -0.44
CA PRO A 114 22.79 18.99 -1.65
C PRO A 114 22.31 18.25 -2.90
N ASP A 115 22.06 18.99 -3.98
CA ASP A 115 21.60 18.40 -5.24
C ASP A 115 22.80 17.89 -6.08
N VAL A 116 23.47 16.88 -5.55
CA VAL A 116 24.60 16.21 -6.18
C VAL A 116 24.39 14.70 -6.23
N PRO A 117 25.01 13.99 -7.20
CA PRO A 117 24.93 12.54 -7.30
C PRO A 117 25.34 11.84 -6.01
N GLY A 118 24.63 10.77 -5.65
CA GLY A 118 24.95 9.90 -4.52
C GLY A 118 24.30 10.30 -3.20
N MET A 119 23.60 11.42 -3.08
CA MET A 119 22.96 11.83 -1.82
C MET A 119 21.84 10.90 -1.39
N SER A 120 20.98 10.48 -2.33
CA SER A 120 19.93 9.48 -2.05
C SER A 120 20.55 8.16 -1.57
N PHE A 121 21.63 7.70 -2.21
CA PHE A 121 22.35 6.50 -1.77
C PHE A 121 22.85 6.63 -0.33
N LYS A 122 23.46 7.75 0.03
CA LYS A 122 23.95 7.99 1.41
C LYS A 122 22.83 7.95 2.43
N ILE A 123 21.69 8.59 2.15
CA ILE A 123 20.54 8.65 3.05
C ILE A 123 19.92 7.24 3.23
N PHE A 124 19.58 6.59 2.12
CA PHE A 124 18.87 5.30 2.20
C PHE A 124 19.76 4.14 2.64
N SER A 125 21.09 4.20 2.40
CA SER A 125 22.01 3.21 2.96
C SER A 125 22.07 3.24 4.48
N LEU A 126 21.92 4.40 5.11
CA LEU A 126 21.87 4.51 6.57
C LEU A 126 20.62 3.84 7.15
N LEU A 127 19.47 4.01 6.48
CA LEU A 127 18.22 3.37 6.86
C LEU A 127 18.28 1.86 6.65
N ALA A 128 18.82 1.42 5.52
CA ALA A 128 19.01 0.01 5.21
C ALA A 128 19.91 -0.72 6.23
N GLN A 129 20.99 -0.08 6.70
CA GLN A 129 21.86 -0.62 7.77
C GLN A 129 21.14 -0.82 9.11
N LYS A 130 20.02 -0.11 9.31
CA LYS A 130 19.14 -0.26 10.47
C LYS A 130 17.95 -1.17 10.22
N ASN A 131 17.89 -1.82 9.04
CA ASN A 131 16.75 -2.63 8.57
C ASN A 131 15.43 -1.84 8.54
N ILE A 132 15.48 -0.53 8.34
CA ILE A 132 14.29 0.32 8.22
C ILE A 132 13.81 0.30 6.78
N ASN A 133 12.58 -0.15 6.59
CA ASN A 133 11.95 -0.17 5.28
C ASN A 133 11.43 1.21 4.90
N VAL A 134 11.54 1.56 3.62
CA VAL A 134 11.04 2.81 3.04
C VAL A 134 10.09 2.47 1.91
N ASP A 135 8.88 3.04 1.90
CA ASP A 135 7.85 2.73 0.89
C ASP A 135 7.76 3.85 -0.17
N ILE A 136 7.33 5.05 0.23
CA ILE A 136 7.20 6.19 -0.69
C ILE A 136 8.43 7.08 -0.56
N ILE A 137 8.99 7.50 -1.69
CA ILE A 137 10.10 8.45 -1.73
C ILE A 137 9.70 9.59 -2.68
N LEU A 138 9.71 10.82 -2.17
CA LEU A 138 9.54 12.03 -2.95
C LEU A 138 10.76 12.94 -2.80
N GLN A 139 11.17 13.51 -3.91
CA GLN A 139 12.27 14.46 -3.98
C GLN A 139 11.77 15.71 -4.70
N THR A 140 11.94 16.87 -4.07
CA THR A 140 11.57 18.14 -4.71
C THR A 140 12.61 18.53 -5.77
N THR A 141 12.19 19.38 -6.70
CA THR A 141 13.14 20.03 -7.60
C THR A 141 13.98 21.00 -6.79
N GLY A 142 15.30 20.88 -6.90
CA GLY A 142 16.25 21.68 -6.12
C GLY A 142 16.18 23.18 -6.45
N ARG A 143 16.37 24.00 -5.44
CA ARG A 143 16.67 25.44 -5.57
C ARG A 143 18.02 25.73 -4.92
N ASP A 144 18.78 26.61 -5.53
CA ASP A 144 20.11 27.00 -5.00
C ASP A 144 21.05 25.80 -4.73
N GLY A 145 20.96 24.76 -5.55
CA GLY A 145 21.76 23.54 -5.41
C GLY A 145 21.37 22.64 -4.24
N LYS A 146 20.17 22.83 -3.67
CA LYS A 146 19.61 22.03 -2.57
C LYS A 146 18.21 21.54 -2.89
N LYS A 147 17.81 20.43 -2.29
CA LYS A 147 16.50 19.81 -2.45
C LYS A 147 16.02 19.18 -1.14
N ASP A 148 14.72 19.07 -0.98
CA ASP A 148 14.13 18.34 0.13
C ASP A 148 13.83 16.91 -0.31
N MET A 149 14.04 15.97 0.61
CA MET A 149 13.76 14.58 0.38
C MET A 149 12.80 14.07 1.46
N SER A 150 11.57 13.74 1.04
CA SER A 150 10.54 13.19 1.92
C SER A 150 10.33 11.71 1.62
N PHE A 151 10.14 10.91 2.65
CA PHE A 151 9.88 9.48 2.50
C PHE A 151 9.08 8.94 3.68
N THR A 152 8.45 7.79 3.46
CA THR A 152 7.65 7.12 4.51
C THR A 152 8.40 5.94 5.09
N VAL A 153 8.22 5.74 6.40
CA VAL A 153 8.71 4.58 7.16
C VAL A 153 7.58 4.06 8.05
N PRO A 154 7.66 2.81 8.56
CA PRO A 154 6.76 2.34 9.61
C PRO A 154 6.83 3.27 10.84
N LEU A 155 5.69 3.53 11.46
CA LEU A 155 5.58 4.45 12.61
C LEU A 155 6.53 4.06 13.75
N GLY A 156 6.67 2.74 13.99
CA GLY A 156 7.58 2.21 15.01
C GLY A 156 9.06 2.48 14.74
N ASP A 157 9.44 2.66 13.47
CA ASP A 157 10.83 2.89 13.06
C ASP A 157 11.21 4.37 12.97
N ALA A 158 10.23 5.28 13.09
CA ALA A 158 10.42 6.71 12.85
C ALA A 158 11.54 7.33 13.73
N GLU A 159 11.58 6.99 15.01
CA GLU A 159 12.62 7.54 15.93
C GLU A 159 14.01 6.98 15.61
N SER A 160 14.10 5.70 15.29
CA SER A 160 15.36 5.07 14.88
C SER A 160 15.88 5.67 13.57
N ALA A 161 14.99 5.94 12.63
CA ALA A 161 15.32 6.59 11.36
C ALA A 161 15.86 8.00 11.59
N VAL A 162 15.17 8.81 12.41
CA VAL A 162 15.63 10.18 12.77
C VAL A 162 16.99 10.15 13.42
N ALA A 163 17.21 9.26 14.40
CA ALA A 163 18.49 9.12 15.09
C ALA A 163 19.61 8.74 14.12
N ALA A 164 19.38 7.80 13.22
CA ALA A 164 20.35 7.37 12.21
C ALA A 164 20.75 8.54 11.29
N LEU A 165 19.77 9.32 10.82
CA LEU A 165 20.00 10.46 9.94
C LEU A 165 20.66 11.62 10.65
N LYS A 166 20.24 11.98 11.87
CA LYS A 166 20.86 13.04 12.67
C LYS A 166 22.33 12.75 12.95
N ASN A 167 22.68 11.52 13.31
CA ASN A 167 24.05 11.11 13.54
C ASN A 167 24.94 11.19 12.29
N ALA A 168 24.33 11.22 11.13
CA ALA A 168 25.03 11.29 9.85
C ALA A 168 24.88 12.64 9.11
N THR A 169 24.32 13.66 9.75
CA THR A 169 24.07 14.98 9.13
C THR A 169 25.30 15.55 8.46
N HIS A 170 26.50 15.43 9.06
CA HIS A 170 27.77 15.86 8.45
C HIS A 170 28.11 15.10 7.15
N ARG A 171 27.64 13.88 7.01
CA ARG A 171 27.92 13.02 5.84
C ARG A 171 26.92 13.25 4.71
N ILE A 172 25.70 13.59 5.05
CA ILE A 172 24.61 13.83 4.09
C ILE A 172 24.50 15.31 3.69
N GLY A 173 25.18 16.22 4.42
CA GLY A 173 25.16 17.65 4.12
C GLY A 173 23.78 18.29 4.18
N GLY A 174 22.77 17.58 4.72
CA GLY A 174 21.40 18.05 4.83
C GLY A 174 21.19 18.94 6.04
N GLY A 175 20.08 19.68 6.01
CA GLY A 175 19.62 20.55 7.09
C GLY A 175 18.74 19.80 8.10
N ASP A 176 17.62 20.41 8.44
CA ASP A 176 16.70 19.89 9.44
C ASP A 176 15.99 18.62 9.00
N ILE A 177 15.74 17.73 9.96
CA ILE A 177 14.93 16.55 9.78
C ILE A 177 13.62 16.75 10.51
N THR A 178 12.52 16.77 9.76
CA THR A 178 11.16 16.84 10.31
C THR A 178 10.46 15.50 10.21
N VAL A 179 9.56 15.23 11.15
CA VAL A 179 8.79 13.98 11.23
C VAL A 179 7.32 14.33 11.43
N ASP A 180 6.46 13.73 10.62
CA ASP A 180 5.02 13.73 10.81
C ASP A 180 4.56 12.30 11.13
N LYS A 181 4.03 12.10 12.34
CA LYS A 181 3.50 10.83 12.85
C LYS A 181 1.98 10.80 12.86
N THR A 182 1.33 11.90 12.43
CA THR A 182 -0.12 12.06 12.44
C THR A 182 -0.72 11.89 11.06
N CYS A 183 -0.19 10.98 10.28
CA CYS A 183 -0.58 10.75 8.91
C CYS A 183 -1.06 9.31 8.69
N ALA A 184 -1.85 9.13 7.65
CA ALA A 184 -2.27 7.82 7.16
C ALA A 184 -2.07 7.74 5.65
N LYS A 185 -1.75 6.55 5.17
CA LYS A 185 -1.69 6.22 3.75
C LYS A 185 -3.02 5.61 3.32
N VAL A 186 -3.67 6.22 2.34
CA VAL A 186 -4.87 5.66 1.71
C VAL A 186 -4.53 5.34 0.27
N SER A 187 -4.86 4.12 -0.15
CA SER A 187 -4.47 3.60 -1.46
C SER A 187 -5.64 2.95 -2.17
N ILE A 188 -5.73 3.16 -3.48
CA ILE A 188 -6.59 2.39 -4.38
C ILE A 188 -5.73 1.40 -5.14
N VAL A 189 -6.27 0.19 -5.36
CA VAL A 189 -5.59 -0.89 -6.08
C VAL A 189 -6.50 -1.43 -7.16
N GLY A 190 -5.96 -1.62 -8.37
CA GLY A 190 -6.67 -2.24 -9.47
C GLY A 190 -5.88 -2.18 -10.78
N ALA A 191 -5.78 -3.28 -11.48
CA ALA A 191 -5.08 -3.38 -12.77
C ALA A 191 -5.73 -2.55 -13.89
N GLY A 192 -7.01 -2.20 -13.75
CA GLY A 192 -7.72 -1.35 -14.71
C GLY A 192 -7.18 0.07 -14.85
N MET A 193 -6.37 0.53 -13.89
CA MET A 193 -5.77 1.87 -13.94
C MET A 193 -4.79 2.06 -15.10
N GLN A 194 -4.14 1.00 -15.58
CA GLN A 194 -3.20 1.06 -16.69
C GLN A 194 -3.86 1.51 -18.01
N SER A 195 -5.10 1.12 -18.22
CA SER A 195 -5.82 1.34 -19.47
C SER A 195 -6.83 2.50 -19.42
N HIS A 196 -7.06 3.08 -18.24
CA HIS A 196 -8.07 4.12 -18.06
C HIS A 196 -7.47 5.41 -17.49
N SER A 197 -7.58 6.48 -18.26
CA SER A 197 -7.23 7.83 -17.81
C SER A 197 -8.26 8.35 -16.81
N GLY A 198 -7.83 9.24 -15.89
CA GLY A 198 -8.72 9.95 -14.98
C GLY A 198 -8.93 9.29 -13.61
N VAL A 199 -8.42 8.08 -13.36
CA VAL A 199 -8.57 7.40 -12.06
C VAL A 199 -8.02 8.25 -10.90
N ALA A 200 -6.84 8.85 -11.08
CA ALA A 200 -6.26 9.75 -10.08
C ALA A 200 -7.16 10.97 -9.85
N SER A 201 -7.71 11.56 -10.91
CA SER A 201 -8.61 12.71 -10.83
C SER A 201 -9.85 12.39 -10.01
N THR A 202 -10.49 11.24 -10.26
CA THR A 202 -11.67 10.79 -9.51
C THR A 202 -11.35 10.58 -8.03
N MET A 203 -10.19 9.98 -7.70
CA MET A 203 -9.73 9.84 -6.32
C MET A 203 -9.53 11.20 -5.64
N PHE A 204 -8.88 12.14 -6.32
CA PHE A 204 -8.62 13.47 -5.77
C PHE A 204 -9.89 14.30 -5.64
N GLU A 205 -10.84 14.18 -6.57
CA GLU A 205 -12.16 14.80 -6.49
C GLU A 205 -12.95 14.29 -5.28
N ALA A 206 -12.93 12.98 -5.02
CA ALA A 206 -13.56 12.38 -3.84
C ALA A 206 -13.00 12.96 -2.53
N LEU A 207 -11.67 13.15 -2.46
CA LEU A 207 -11.02 13.76 -1.29
C LEU A 207 -11.33 15.26 -1.20
N PHE A 208 -11.30 15.99 -2.30
CA PHE A 208 -11.64 17.40 -2.36
C PHE A 208 -13.06 17.68 -1.87
N ASN A 209 -14.04 16.91 -2.33
CA ASN A 209 -15.45 17.03 -1.91
C ASN A 209 -15.64 16.77 -0.40
N GLN A 210 -14.69 16.10 0.24
CA GLN A 210 -14.67 15.88 1.67
C GLN A 210 -13.80 16.87 2.44
N ASN A 211 -13.21 17.86 1.75
CA ASN A 211 -12.28 18.84 2.31
C ASN A 211 -11.06 18.18 2.99
N ILE A 212 -10.52 17.10 2.36
CA ILE A 212 -9.36 16.36 2.83
C ILE A 212 -8.14 16.80 2.02
N ASN A 213 -7.11 17.30 2.71
CA ASN A 213 -5.87 17.73 2.08
C ASN A 213 -4.92 16.54 1.84
N ILE A 214 -4.21 16.57 0.72
CA ILE A 214 -3.23 15.54 0.34
C ILE A 214 -1.83 16.08 0.60
N LYS A 215 -1.04 15.38 1.43
CA LYS A 215 0.35 15.73 1.76
C LYS A 215 1.35 15.18 0.75
N MET A 216 1.14 13.95 0.30
CA MET A 216 2.01 13.26 -0.66
C MET A 216 1.17 12.37 -1.58
N ILE A 217 1.66 12.16 -2.79
CA ILE A 217 1.05 11.28 -3.79
C ILE A 217 2.13 10.34 -4.32
N SER A 218 1.80 9.06 -4.46
CA SER A 218 2.62 8.08 -5.14
C SER A 218 1.75 7.22 -6.05
N THR A 219 2.25 6.94 -7.24
CA THR A 219 1.51 6.15 -8.24
C THR A 219 2.38 5.02 -8.76
N SER A 220 1.76 3.89 -9.04
CA SER A 220 2.32 2.79 -9.80
C SER A 220 1.31 2.32 -10.87
N GLU A 221 1.62 1.28 -11.60
CA GLU A 221 0.73 0.75 -12.65
C GLU A 221 -0.63 0.28 -12.12
N ILE A 222 -0.66 -0.25 -10.90
CA ILE A 222 -1.86 -0.86 -10.30
C ILE A 222 -2.26 -0.23 -8.97
N LYS A 223 -1.60 0.86 -8.55
CA LYS A 223 -1.83 1.50 -7.25
C LYS A 223 -1.67 3.01 -7.32
N ILE A 224 -2.57 3.75 -6.67
CA ILE A 224 -2.39 5.16 -6.33
C ILE A 224 -2.51 5.28 -4.82
N SER A 225 -1.51 5.88 -4.20
CA SER A 225 -1.45 6.11 -2.75
C SER A 225 -1.37 7.59 -2.45
N VAL A 226 -2.10 8.03 -1.45
CA VAL A 226 -2.04 9.38 -0.91
C VAL A 226 -1.72 9.33 0.58
N ILE A 227 -0.93 10.27 1.05
CA ILE A 227 -0.72 10.53 2.46
C ILE A 227 -1.61 11.71 2.86
N ILE A 228 -2.42 11.51 3.87
CA ILE A 228 -3.37 12.48 4.42
C ILE A 228 -3.23 12.53 5.95
N ASP A 229 -3.98 13.40 6.62
CA ASP A 229 -4.08 13.37 8.07
C ASP A 229 -4.79 12.09 8.54
N GLU A 230 -4.28 11.46 9.61
CA GLU A 230 -4.84 10.21 10.15
C GLU A 230 -6.30 10.36 10.57
N ALA A 231 -6.66 11.52 11.11
CA ALA A 231 -8.02 11.83 11.54
C ALA A 231 -9.06 11.71 10.40
N ASP A 232 -8.63 11.96 9.16
CA ASP A 232 -9.48 11.92 7.98
C ASP A 232 -9.49 10.56 7.26
N ALA A 233 -8.69 9.61 7.71
CA ALA A 233 -8.44 8.36 6.99
C ALA A 233 -9.72 7.53 6.75
N ASP A 234 -10.59 7.38 7.74
CA ASP A 234 -11.84 6.61 7.58
C ASP A 234 -12.84 7.32 6.65
N LYS A 235 -12.90 8.65 6.72
CA LYS A 235 -13.72 9.50 5.85
C LYS A 235 -13.22 9.42 4.39
N ALA A 236 -11.91 9.48 4.20
CA ALA A 236 -11.27 9.33 2.89
C ALA A 236 -11.58 7.99 2.24
N VAL A 237 -11.42 6.90 2.99
CA VAL A 237 -11.71 5.54 2.53
C VAL A 237 -13.17 5.41 2.09
N ALA A 238 -14.13 5.92 2.86
CA ALA A 238 -15.54 5.87 2.52
C ALA A 238 -15.85 6.66 1.23
N ALA A 239 -15.32 7.89 1.12
CA ALA A 239 -15.54 8.75 -0.04
C ALA A 239 -14.96 8.16 -1.33
N ILE A 240 -13.73 7.62 -1.25
CA ILE A 240 -13.08 6.97 -2.39
C ILE A 240 -13.83 5.70 -2.79
N HIS A 241 -14.24 4.88 -1.81
CA HIS A 241 -15.02 3.68 -2.09
C HIS A 241 -16.33 4.03 -2.82
N ASP A 242 -17.07 5.03 -2.34
CA ASP A 242 -18.32 5.46 -2.97
C ASP A 242 -18.12 6.03 -4.38
N ALA A 243 -16.97 6.61 -4.68
CA ALA A 243 -16.66 7.14 -6.00
C ALA A 243 -16.35 6.06 -7.05
N PHE A 244 -15.85 4.88 -6.64
CA PHE A 244 -15.38 3.85 -7.56
C PHE A 244 -16.18 2.55 -7.55
N ILE A 245 -16.88 2.23 -6.44
CA ILE A 245 -17.42 0.88 -6.21
C ILE A 245 -18.97 0.92 -6.02
N ASN A 246 -19.59 2.02 -6.37
CA ASN A 246 -21.07 2.14 -6.38
C ASN A 246 -21.68 1.64 -7.67
#